data_1910c0fbc033df5334503db7aa48f20d
#
_entry.id   1910c0fbc033df5334503db7aa48f20d
#
_cell.length_a   1.000
_cell.length_b   1.000
_cell.length_c   1.000
_cell.angle_alpha   90.00
_cell.angle_beta   90.00
_cell.angle_gamma   90.00
#
_symmetry.space_group_name_H-M   'P 1'
#
loop_
_entity.id
_entity.type
_entity.pdbx_description
1 polymer ?
#
loop_
_entity_poly.entity_id
_entity_poly.type
_entity_poly.pdbx_seq_one_letter_code
_entity_poly.pdbx_strand_id
1 'polypeptide(L)'
;VIHPEFVDPPREFSLCPFWFWNDALDEAEIGRQMDDFQAHGVHAFVIHPRVGLPRSIGWMSDAMGRFVRFAVEEAARRDMWVVLYDEGMYPSGSSSGQVVAENPEFQCRGLERRGNEVIERPIDSCIRGLHYVDEGPEEDEPPAADLLNPDAVQCFIRLVYDRFRDWVGDHFGTTVKGIFTDEPSLLGRPREAGLLPGTRDIFEQVERLTGVDLSARKLELWDEGSEARKIYDRGLRLRLEETYYAPLSAWCHSNGLDLMGHPEAPDDPSPLGFFDVPGQDLVWRWVLPGLTAIEGPQSVQAKAAASVAKHMRRRRNSNELCGAYGHELTFAEFKWLVDWCAVRGTNLFFPHAFYYSVRGIRRDERPPDVGPHSPWWPDFATFARYCARLCWLNTDSEHVCEVAILEQNGIFPWEPAKALLQNQVDFDYLSLASEREFEGRYRSIITSEIPPGLPRTLAIESHPDLRVRHVRKAGGEFFLVHNEGPEVLDLEVEGAFTRIDPMNLSTVVLGGRLHLSPFELALLSGGGQETIAT
;
A
#
# COMPACT_ATOMS: atom_id res chain seq x y z
N VAL A 1 0.08 12.84 31.03
CA VAL A 1 1.42 12.26 30.82
C VAL A 1 1.41 11.53 29.48
N ILE A 2 2.38 11.83 28.61
CA ILE A 2 2.52 11.16 27.30
C ILE A 2 3.05 9.74 27.55
N HIS A 3 2.44 8.74 26.90
CA HIS A 3 2.86 7.33 27.05
C HIS A 3 4.34 7.14 26.63
N PRO A 4 5.15 6.39 27.39
CA PRO A 4 6.59 6.21 27.08
C PRO A 4 6.85 5.67 25.68
N GLU A 5 6.07 4.69 25.20
CA GLU A 5 6.19 4.16 23.84
C GLU A 5 5.74 5.14 22.74
N PHE A 6 4.97 6.16 23.06
CA PHE A 6 4.73 7.26 22.12
C PHE A 6 5.92 8.20 22.04
N VAL A 7 6.61 8.41 23.15
CA VAL A 7 7.83 9.23 23.20
C VAL A 7 8.94 8.58 22.37
N ASP A 8 9.18 7.29 22.62
CA ASP A 8 10.19 6.49 21.93
C ASP A 8 9.56 5.16 21.46
N PRO A 9 8.94 5.14 20.26
CA PRO A 9 8.25 3.97 19.77
C PRO A 9 9.20 2.78 19.53
N PRO A 10 8.73 1.55 19.82
CA PRO A 10 9.45 0.33 19.43
C PRO A 10 9.83 0.31 17.94
N ARG A 11 10.96 -0.34 17.63
CA ARG A 11 11.51 -0.42 16.27
C ARG A 11 10.55 -1.01 15.24
N GLU A 12 9.61 -1.84 15.65
CA GLU A 12 8.56 -2.40 14.79
C GLU A 12 7.68 -1.34 14.10
N PHE A 13 7.64 -0.12 14.62
CA PHE A 13 6.90 1.00 14.05
C PHE A 13 7.72 1.87 13.09
N SER A 14 8.95 1.46 12.80
CA SER A 14 9.82 2.12 11.83
C SER A 14 9.18 2.20 10.44
N LEU A 15 9.58 3.22 9.69
CA LEU A 15 9.44 3.21 8.24
C LEU A 15 10.11 1.98 7.65
N CYS A 16 9.53 1.43 6.56
CA CYS A 16 10.06 0.31 5.80
C CYS A 16 10.26 0.73 4.32
N PRO A 17 11.26 1.56 4.00
CA PRO A 17 11.45 2.05 2.65
C PRO A 17 11.78 0.94 1.66
N PHE A 18 11.36 1.11 0.41
CA PHE A 18 11.94 0.38 -0.70
C PHE A 18 13.40 0.79 -0.85
N TRP A 19 14.31 -0.16 -0.65
CA TRP A 19 15.74 0.04 -0.86
C TRP A 19 16.10 -0.43 -2.25
N PHE A 20 16.28 0.52 -3.17
CA PHE A 20 16.58 0.27 -4.57
C PHE A 20 17.98 -0.28 -4.76
N TRP A 21 18.09 -1.56 -5.04
CA TRP A 21 19.33 -2.19 -5.47
C TRP A 21 19.53 -1.94 -6.97
N ASN A 22 20.15 -0.83 -7.27
CA ASN A 22 20.20 -0.25 -8.61
C ASN A 22 21.63 -0.04 -9.15
N ASP A 23 22.64 -0.67 -8.58
CA ASP A 23 24.04 -0.62 -9.02
C ASP A 23 24.77 -1.93 -8.70
N ALA A 24 26.05 -2.02 -9.05
CA ALA A 24 26.94 -3.10 -8.60
C ALA A 24 26.95 -3.15 -7.06
N LEU A 25 26.50 -4.28 -6.51
CA LEU A 25 26.40 -4.44 -5.06
C LEU A 25 27.75 -4.78 -4.47
N ASP A 26 28.02 -4.23 -3.29
CA ASP A 26 29.20 -4.49 -2.47
C ASP A 26 28.76 -4.73 -1.01
N GLU A 27 29.26 -5.77 -0.37
CA GLU A 27 28.87 -6.13 0.99
C GLU A 27 29.21 -5.06 2.02
N ALA A 28 30.37 -4.40 1.88
CA ALA A 28 30.78 -3.34 2.79
C ALA A 28 29.87 -2.10 2.65
N GLU A 29 29.47 -1.77 1.42
CA GLU A 29 28.53 -0.67 1.15
C GLU A 29 27.11 -0.99 1.64
N ILE A 30 26.64 -2.23 1.46
CA ILE A 30 25.37 -2.70 2.05
C ILE A 30 25.38 -2.49 3.56
N GLY A 31 26.42 -2.96 4.25
CA GLY A 31 26.59 -2.78 5.70
C GLY A 31 26.62 -1.30 6.11
N ARG A 32 27.39 -0.47 5.39
CA ARG A 32 27.47 0.97 5.64
C ARG A 32 26.12 1.67 5.51
N GLN A 33 25.34 1.35 4.45
CA GLN A 33 24.02 1.95 4.25
C GLN A 33 23.03 1.52 5.34
N MET A 34 23.09 0.27 5.80
CA MET A 34 22.28 -0.18 6.93
C MET A 34 22.62 0.54 8.24
N ASP A 35 23.91 0.79 8.51
CA ASP A 35 24.34 1.57 9.66
C ASP A 35 23.80 3.01 9.56
N ASP A 36 23.83 3.60 8.36
CA ASP A 36 23.30 4.93 8.10
C ASP A 36 21.77 4.97 8.30
N PHE A 37 21.03 3.96 7.83
CA PHE A 37 19.58 3.85 8.07
C PHE A 37 19.27 3.84 9.57
N GLN A 38 19.96 3.00 10.35
CA GLN A 38 19.76 2.93 11.79
C GLN A 38 20.07 4.24 12.50
N ALA A 39 21.16 4.92 12.10
CA ALA A 39 21.53 6.22 12.65
C ALA A 39 20.43 7.27 12.41
N HIS A 40 19.64 7.09 11.36
CA HIS A 40 18.51 7.97 11.00
C HIS A 40 17.15 7.41 11.42
N GLY A 41 17.10 6.40 12.31
CA GLY A 41 15.86 5.88 12.90
C GLY A 41 15.06 4.95 11.99
N VAL A 42 15.68 4.40 10.93
CA VAL A 42 15.05 3.43 10.03
C VAL A 42 15.56 2.03 10.37
N HIS A 43 14.65 1.13 10.76
CA HIS A 43 14.97 -0.21 11.27
C HIS A 43 14.31 -1.33 10.43
N ALA A 44 13.81 -1.01 9.26
CA ALA A 44 13.23 -1.96 8.32
C ALA A 44 13.47 -1.50 6.89
N PHE A 45 13.44 -2.41 5.93
CA PHE A 45 13.53 -2.09 4.51
C PHE A 45 12.97 -3.21 3.64
N VAL A 46 12.58 -2.85 2.40
CA VAL A 46 12.25 -3.79 1.33
C VAL A 46 13.46 -3.93 0.41
N ILE A 47 13.95 -5.16 0.21
CA ILE A 47 14.98 -5.41 -0.82
C ILE A 47 14.30 -5.34 -2.19
N HIS A 48 14.57 -4.29 -2.95
CA HIS A 48 13.93 -4.04 -4.24
C HIS A 48 14.97 -3.89 -5.36
N PRO A 49 15.14 -4.90 -6.23
CA PRO A 49 15.94 -4.74 -7.44
C PRO A 49 15.37 -3.62 -8.31
N ARG A 50 16.25 -2.81 -8.89
CA ARG A 50 15.81 -1.64 -9.64
C ARG A 50 16.68 -1.41 -10.87
N VAL A 51 16.22 -0.54 -11.77
CA VAL A 51 16.94 -0.09 -12.96
C VAL A 51 18.39 0.26 -12.62
N GLY A 52 19.33 -0.41 -13.28
CA GLY A 52 20.77 -0.23 -13.07
C GLY A 52 21.47 -1.33 -12.29
N LEU A 53 20.75 -2.32 -11.75
CA LEU A 53 21.36 -3.53 -11.20
C LEU A 53 22.11 -4.26 -12.34
N PRO A 54 23.40 -4.64 -12.19
CA PRO A 54 24.15 -5.32 -13.25
C PRO A 54 23.57 -6.70 -13.58
N ARG A 55 23.61 -7.10 -14.86
CA ARG A 55 23.15 -8.42 -15.30
C ARG A 55 23.87 -9.57 -14.62
N SER A 56 25.13 -9.37 -14.19
CA SER A 56 25.89 -10.33 -13.39
C SER A 56 25.28 -10.61 -12.01
N ILE A 57 24.40 -9.73 -11.53
CA ILE A 57 23.58 -9.88 -10.33
C ILE A 57 22.10 -9.96 -10.74
N GLY A 58 21.81 -10.56 -11.89
CA GLY A 58 20.47 -10.59 -12.47
C GLY A 58 19.41 -11.22 -11.56
N TRP A 59 18.16 -10.89 -11.84
CA TRP A 59 17.00 -11.35 -11.09
C TRP A 59 17.04 -12.89 -10.84
N MET A 60 16.87 -13.27 -9.58
CA MET A 60 16.87 -14.67 -9.10
C MET A 60 18.15 -15.48 -9.42
N SER A 61 19.27 -14.82 -9.72
CA SER A 61 20.57 -15.48 -9.87
C SER A 61 21.17 -15.88 -8.52
N ASP A 62 22.12 -16.84 -8.54
CA ASP A 62 22.88 -17.20 -7.34
C ASP A 62 23.70 -16.03 -6.79
N ALA A 63 24.13 -15.10 -7.66
CA ALA A 63 24.82 -13.88 -7.25
C ALA A 63 23.88 -12.96 -6.45
N MET A 64 22.65 -12.76 -6.91
CA MET A 64 21.63 -12.02 -6.17
C MET A 64 21.32 -12.71 -4.82
N GLY A 65 21.18 -14.03 -4.82
CA GLY A 65 20.92 -14.80 -3.61
C GLY A 65 21.99 -14.62 -2.53
N ARG A 66 23.27 -14.54 -2.92
CA ARG A 66 24.36 -14.23 -1.95
C ARG A 66 24.20 -12.86 -1.33
N PHE A 67 23.87 -11.83 -2.09
CA PHE A 67 23.64 -10.48 -1.55
C PHE A 67 22.37 -10.40 -0.69
N VAL A 68 21.28 -11.06 -1.09
CA VAL A 68 20.07 -11.17 -0.26
C VAL A 68 20.39 -11.84 1.06
N ARG A 69 21.10 -12.98 1.04
CA ARG A 69 21.53 -13.70 2.25
C ARG A 69 22.38 -12.80 3.14
N PHE A 70 23.40 -12.15 2.58
CA PHE A 70 24.25 -11.21 3.31
C PHE A 70 23.46 -10.09 3.97
N ALA A 71 22.56 -9.43 3.21
CA ALA A 71 21.76 -8.33 3.73
C ALA A 71 20.81 -8.78 4.87
N VAL A 72 20.21 -9.95 4.75
CA VAL A 72 19.32 -10.51 5.80
C VAL A 72 20.13 -10.85 7.06
N GLU A 73 21.31 -11.46 6.92
CA GLU A 73 22.20 -11.74 8.06
C GLU A 73 22.68 -10.45 8.75
N GLU A 74 23.03 -9.42 7.98
CA GLU A 74 23.40 -8.11 8.51
C GLU A 74 22.22 -7.40 9.18
N ALA A 75 21.00 -7.54 8.64
CA ALA A 75 19.77 -7.06 9.26
C ALA A 75 19.51 -7.76 10.61
N ALA A 76 19.69 -9.09 10.66
CA ALA A 76 19.56 -9.86 11.90
C ALA A 76 20.53 -9.39 12.99
N ARG A 77 21.80 -9.10 12.64
CA ARG A 77 22.79 -8.58 13.60
C ARG A 77 22.42 -7.19 14.13
N ARG A 78 21.69 -6.41 13.36
CA ARG A 78 21.26 -5.03 13.69
C ARG A 78 19.86 -4.96 14.28
N ASP A 79 19.17 -6.09 14.47
CA ASP A 79 17.77 -6.13 14.87
C ASP A 79 16.88 -5.28 13.94
N MET A 80 17.11 -5.40 12.63
CA MET A 80 16.31 -4.78 11.57
C MET A 80 15.37 -5.80 10.96
N TRP A 81 14.26 -5.32 10.36
CA TRP A 81 13.32 -6.15 9.63
C TRP A 81 13.53 -6.03 8.12
N VAL A 82 13.30 -7.13 7.45
CA VAL A 82 13.41 -7.22 5.99
C VAL A 82 12.08 -7.69 5.42
N VAL A 83 11.66 -7.03 4.33
CA VAL A 83 10.59 -7.48 3.44
C VAL A 83 11.23 -7.81 2.10
N LEU A 84 10.85 -8.92 1.49
CA LEU A 84 11.35 -9.31 0.18
C LEU A 84 10.35 -8.84 -0.89
N TYR A 85 10.84 -8.34 -2.00
CA TYR A 85 10.01 -7.93 -3.13
C TYR A 85 9.98 -9.05 -4.17
N ASP A 86 8.80 -9.44 -4.64
CA ASP A 86 8.62 -10.71 -5.38
C ASP A 86 8.81 -10.60 -6.90
N GLU A 87 9.28 -9.45 -7.40
CA GLU A 87 9.49 -9.26 -8.84
C GLU A 87 10.80 -8.52 -9.13
N GLY A 88 11.32 -8.67 -10.33
CA GLY A 88 12.43 -7.84 -10.80
C GLY A 88 12.03 -6.37 -10.89
N MET A 89 10.93 -6.12 -11.56
CA MET A 89 10.22 -4.83 -11.63
C MET A 89 8.72 -5.12 -11.77
N TYR A 90 7.87 -4.17 -11.40
CA TYR A 90 6.41 -4.31 -11.43
C TYR A 90 5.83 -4.41 -12.87
N PRO A 91 4.62 -4.91 -13.03
CA PRO A 91 3.77 -5.57 -12.03
C PRO A 91 4.24 -7.00 -11.69
N SER A 92 3.92 -7.45 -10.48
CA SER A 92 4.30 -8.77 -9.96
C SER A 92 3.63 -9.93 -10.69
N GLY A 93 4.32 -11.09 -10.73
CA GLY A 93 3.76 -12.36 -11.18
C GLY A 93 4.47 -13.02 -12.36
N SER A 94 5.47 -12.35 -12.96
CA SER A 94 6.17 -12.84 -14.17
C SER A 94 7.59 -13.31 -13.92
N SER A 95 8.15 -13.03 -12.73
CA SER A 95 9.55 -13.31 -12.39
C SER A 95 10.52 -12.78 -13.47
N SER A 96 10.38 -11.50 -13.83
CA SER A 96 11.17 -10.86 -14.90
C SER A 96 11.17 -11.69 -16.21
N GLY A 97 10.00 -12.24 -16.57
CA GLY A 97 9.80 -13.06 -17.77
C GLY A 97 10.23 -14.52 -17.65
N GLN A 98 10.78 -14.95 -16.52
CA GLN A 98 11.25 -16.33 -16.34
C GLN A 98 10.09 -17.34 -16.39
N VAL A 99 8.87 -16.96 -15.96
CA VAL A 99 7.68 -17.81 -16.05
C VAL A 99 7.38 -18.19 -17.49
N VAL A 100 7.39 -17.22 -18.40
CA VAL A 100 7.15 -17.45 -19.83
C VAL A 100 8.34 -18.16 -20.49
N ALA A 101 9.56 -17.89 -20.04
CA ALA A 101 10.76 -18.59 -20.53
C ALA A 101 10.75 -20.08 -20.16
N GLU A 102 10.22 -20.44 -19.00
CA GLU A 102 10.05 -21.85 -18.58
C GLU A 102 9.03 -22.58 -19.44
N ASN A 103 7.90 -21.93 -19.73
CA ASN A 103 6.86 -22.47 -20.60
C ASN A 103 6.14 -21.33 -21.34
N PRO A 104 6.31 -21.22 -22.68
CA PRO A 104 5.64 -20.20 -23.50
C PRO A 104 4.11 -20.20 -23.39
N GLU A 105 3.48 -21.31 -22.99
CA GLU A 105 2.03 -21.39 -22.77
C GLU A 105 1.56 -20.60 -21.54
N PHE A 106 2.50 -20.14 -20.71
CA PHE A 106 2.23 -19.28 -19.56
C PHE A 106 2.23 -17.77 -19.90
N GLN A 107 2.41 -17.42 -21.18
CA GLN A 107 2.32 -16.04 -21.65
C GLN A 107 0.93 -15.47 -21.40
N CYS A 108 0.90 -14.18 -21.01
CA CYS A 108 -0.31 -13.39 -20.84
C CYS A 108 -1.26 -13.54 -22.04
N ARG A 109 -2.55 -13.63 -21.75
CA ARG A 109 -3.59 -13.86 -22.73
C ARG A 109 -4.68 -12.80 -22.65
N GLY A 110 -5.39 -12.58 -23.74
CA GLY A 110 -6.46 -11.60 -23.78
C GLY A 110 -7.56 -11.99 -24.76
N LEU A 111 -8.67 -11.28 -24.65
CA LEU A 111 -9.78 -11.35 -25.62
C LEU A 111 -9.64 -10.21 -26.61
N GLU A 112 -9.71 -10.54 -27.88
CA GLU A 112 -9.75 -9.61 -29.01
C GLU A 112 -11.11 -9.68 -29.70
N ARG A 113 -11.69 -8.51 -29.99
CA ARG A 113 -12.91 -8.42 -30.80
C ARG A 113 -12.55 -8.22 -32.26
N ARG A 114 -12.94 -9.17 -33.13
CA ARG A 114 -12.83 -9.09 -34.58
C ARG A 114 -14.21 -9.08 -35.23
N GLY A 115 -14.77 -7.90 -35.44
CA GLY A 115 -16.13 -7.76 -35.95
C GLY A 115 -17.15 -8.36 -34.96
N ASN A 116 -17.78 -9.46 -35.34
CA ASN A 116 -18.76 -10.20 -34.50
C ASN A 116 -18.16 -11.43 -33.80
N GLU A 117 -16.85 -11.60 -33.84
CA GLU A 117 -16.20 -12.71 -33.18
C GLU A 117 -15.36 -12.19 -32.00
N VAL A 118 -15.28 -13.01 -30.97
CA VAL A 118 -14.40 -12.82 -29.82
C VAL A 118 -13.39 -13.96 -29.80
N ILE A 119 -12.13 -13.60 -29.90
CA ILE A 119 -11.01 -14.54 -29.99
C ILE A 119 -10.18 -14.42 -28.72
N GLU A 120 -10.00 -15.53 -28.02
CA GLU A 120 -9.04 -15.66 -26.92
C GLU A 120 -7.68 -16.09 -27.50
N ARG A 121 -6.61 -15.38 -27.17
CA ARG A 121 -5.27 -15.68 -27.68
C ARG A 121 -4.14 -15.17 -26.74
N PRO A 122 -2.91 -15.69 -26.90
CA PRO A 122 -1.73 -15.03 -26.33
C PRO A 122 -1.61 -13.61 -26.88
N ILE A 123 -1.17 -12.67 -26.05
CA ILE A 123 -1.00 -11.27 -26.43
C ILE A 123 0.48 -10.86 -26.26
N ASP A 124 0.91 -9.90 -27.08
CA ASP A 124 2.19 -9.25 -26.92
C ASP A 124 2.09 -8.23 -25.78
N SER A 125 2.55 -8.65 -24.62
CA SER A 125 2.56 -7.85 -23.42
C SER A 125 3.81 -8.10 -22.60
N CYS A 126 4.26 -7.08 -21.89
CA CYS A 126 5.46 -7.12 -21.07
C CYS A 126 5.18 -6.57 -19.66
N ILE A 127 6.13 -6.79 -18.77
CA ILE A 127 6.27 -6.05 -17.53
C ILE A 127 7.44 -5.05 -17.69
N ARG A 128 7.62 -4.17 -16.72
CA ARG A 128 8.80 -3.32 -16.68
C ARG A 128 10.02 -4.16 -16.29
N GLY A 129 11.13 -4.02 -17.01
CA GLY A 129 12.37 -4.72 -16.74
C GLY A 129 13.37 -3.90 -15.93
N LEU A 130 14.47 -4.54 -15.54
CA LEU A 130 15.53 -3.95 -14.70
C LEU A 130 16.41 -2.92 -15.43
N HIS A 131 16.35 -2.82 -16.75
CA HIS A 131 17.12 -1.87 -17.57
C HIS A 131 18.59 -1.84 -17.13
N TYR A 132 19.39 -2.76 -17.61
CA TYR A 132 20.81 -2.90 -17.27
C TYR A 132 21.64 -1.77 -17.90
N VAL A 133 21.53 -0.57 -17.34
CA VAL A 133 22.01 0.69 -17.92
C VAL A 133 23.50 0.75 -18.25
N ASP A 134 24.32 -0.06 -17.59
CA ASP A 134 25.77 -0.15 -17.88
C ASP A 134 26.09 -1.06 -19.07
N GLU A 135 25.11 -1.79 -19.61
CA GLU A 135 25.25 -2.74 -20.70
C GLU A 135 24.68 -2.23 -22.03
N GLY A 136 24.06 -1.08 -22.04
CA GLY A 136 23.49 -0.44 -23.22
C GLY A 136 22.15 0.23 -22.96
N PRO A 137 21.63 0.96 -23.97
CA PRO A 137 20.39 1.72 -23.84
C PRO A 137 19.11 0.89 -24.06
N GLU A 138 19.23 -0.41 -24.32
CA GLU A 138 18.07 -1.26 -24.60
C GLU A 138 17.20 -1.42 -23.36
N GLU A 139 15.92 -1.09 -23.53
CA GLU A 139 14.92 -1.35 -22.51
C GLU A 139 14.70 -2.85 -22.38
N ASP A 140 14.75 -3.35 -21.15
CA ASP A 140 14.36 -4.71 -20.82
C ASP A 140 12.84 -4.74 -20.65
N GLU A 141 12.16 -5.47 -21.53
CA GLU A 141 10.71 -5.62 -21.55
C GLU A 141 10.34 -7.12 -21.42
N PRO A 142 10.51 -7.71 -20.24
CA PRO A 142 10.23 -9.12 -20.05
C PRO A 142 8.76 -9.44 -20.33
N PRO A 143 8.43 -10.61 -20.92
CA PRO A 143 7.05 -10.98 -21.22
C PRO A 143 6.23 -11.16 -19.93
N ALA A 144 5.01 -10.64 -19.97
CA ALA A 144 4.03 -10.79 -18.90
C ALA A 144 3.46 -12.23 -18.88
N ALA A 145 3.27 -12.76 -17.67
CA ALA A 145 2.66 -14.07 -17.46
C ALA A 145 1.13 -13.99 -17.33
N ASP A 146 0.45 -15.10 -17.57
CA ASP A 146 -0.98 -15.29 -17.37
C ASP A 146 -1.31 -15.56 -15.91
N LEU A 147 -1.69 -14.54 -15.15
CA LEU A 147 -2.02 -14.64 -13.72
C LEU A 147 -3.35 -15.37 -13.45
N LEU A 148 -4.20 -15.54 -14.48
CA LEU A 148 -5.43 -16.31 -14.39
C LEU A 148 -5.20 -17.83 -14.62
N ASN A 149 -3.97 -18.20 -14.98
CA ASN A 149 -3.55 -19.58 -15.17
C ASN A 149 -2.86 -20.10 -13.88
N PRO A 150 -3.45 -21.06 -13.14
CA PRO A 150 -2.87 -21.55 -11.89
C PRO A 150 -1.48 -22.19 -12.08
N ASP A 151 -1.21 -22.82 -13.23
CA ASP A 151 0.09 -23.44 -13.47
C ASP A 151 1.18 -22.38 -13.68
N ALA A 152 0.87 -21.26 -14.32
CA ALA A 152 1.78 -20.12 -14.45
C ALA A 152 2.11 -19.51 -13.08
N VAL A 153 1.11 -19.36 -12.23
CA VAL A 153 1.30 -18.82 -10.87
C VAL A 153 2.08 -19.81 -9.99
N GLN A 154 1.85 -21.12 -10.10
CA GLN A 154 2.66 -22.11 -9.40
C GLN A 154 4.13 -22.10 -9.88
N CYS A 155 4.36 -21.87 -11.17
CA CYS A 155 5.70 -21.64 -11.71
C CYS A 155 6.34 -20.38 -11.08
N PHE A 156 5.61 -19.28 -10.99
CA PHE A 156 6.06 -18.05 -10.33
C PHE A 156 6.43 -18.30 -8.86
N ILE A 157 5.57 -18.96 -8.09
CA ILE A 157 5.85 -19.31 -6.69
C ILE A 157 7.14 -20.12 -6.58
N ARG A 158 7.33 -21.13 -7.42
CA ARG A 158 8.55 -21.96 -7.42
C ARG A 158 9.81 -21.16 -7.77
N LEU A 159 9.72 -20.26 -8.76
CA LEU A 159 10.87 -19.49 -9.22
C LEU A 159 11.28 -18.38 -8.25
N VAL A 160 10.35 -17.85 -7.48
CA VAL A 160 10.57 -16.69 -6.61
C VAL A 160 10.45 -17.05 -5.13
N TYR A 161 9.31 -17.51 -4.69
CA TYR A 161 9.02 -17.74 -3.28
C TYR A 161 9.81 -18.91 -2.70
N ASP A 162 9.84 -20.06 -3.41
CA ASP A 162 10.66 -21.20 -3.00
C ASP A 162 12.15 -20.86 -3.02
N ARG A 163 12.59 -20.05 -4.00
CA ARG A 163 13.97 -19.59 -4.07
C ARG A 163 14.35 -18.67 -2.90
N PHE A 164 13.47 -17.77 -2.49
CA PHE A 164 13.69 -17.00 -1.27
C PHE A 164 13.78 -17.89 -0.03
N ARG A 165 12.94 -18.92 0.06
CA ARG A 165 13.04 -19.90 1.15
C ARG A 165 14.38 -20.62 1.13
N ASP A 166 14.89 -21.02 -0.04
CA ASP A 166 16.19 -21.66 -0.17
C ASP A 166 17.33 -20.73 0.26
N TRP A 167 17.22 -19.41 0.00
CA TRP A 167 18.25 -18.46 0.37
C TRP A 167 18.22 -18.05 1.84
N VAL A 168 17.06 -17.75 2.39
CA VAL A 168 16.91 -17.09 3.70
C VAL A 168 15.78 -17.64 4.57
N GLY A 169 15.31 -18.85 4.29
CA GLY A 169 14.19 -19.45 5.02
C GLY A 169 14.43 -19.64 6.51
N ASP A 170 15.69 -19.76 6.94
CA ASP A 170 16.09 -19.82 8.34
C ASP A 170 15.90 -18.49 9.09
N HIS A 171 15.66 -17.38 8.38
CA HIS A 171 15.34 -16.05 8.93
C HIS A 171 13.85 -15.70 8.84
N PHE A 172 13.00 -16.59 8.28
CA PHE A 172 11.57 -16.34 8.15
C PHE A 172 10.88 -16.19 9.51
N GLY A 173 9.96 -15.23 9.61
CA GLY A 173 9.23 -14.89 10.83
C GLY A 173 10.06 -14.13 11.88
N THR A 174 11.38 -14.18 11.80
CA THR A 174 12.29 -13.47 12.70
C THR A 174 12.78 -12.15 12.09
N THR A 175 13.73 -12.19 11.19
CA THR A 175 14.28 -11.04 10.48
C THR A 175 13.46 -10.71 9.24
N VAL A 176 13.15 -11.71 8.41
CA VAL A 176 12.29 -11.56 7.24
C VAL A 176 10.84 -11.66 7.70
N LYS A 177 10.07 -10.59 7.53
CA LYS A 177 8.69 -10.49 8.02
C LYS A 177 7.65 -10.82 6.97
N GLY A 178 7.93 -10.57 5.70
CA GLY A 178 6.96 -10.81 4.65
C GLY A 178 7.56 -10.72 3.25
N ILE A 179 6.68 -11.00 2.29
CA ILE A 179 6.93 -10.79 0.87
C ILE A 179 5.95 -9.76 0.35
N PHE A 180 6.45 -8.79 -0.41
CA PHE A 180 5.68 -7.73 -1.02
C PHE A 180 5.37 -8.09 -2.47
N THR A 181 4.07 -8.13 -2.82
CA THR A 181 3.57 -8.29 -4.19
C THR A 181 2.97 -6.98 -4.67
N ASP A 182 3.34 -6.56 -5.88
CA ASP A 182 3.16 -5.20 -6.38
C ASP A 182 2.23 -5.17 -7.59
N GLU A 183 1.05 -4.57 -7.43
CA GLU A 183 0.01 -4.31 -8.45
C GLU A 183 -0.10 -5.38 -9.56
N PRO A 184 -0.33 -6.67 -9.23
CA PRO A 184 -0.41 -7.73 -10.23
C PRO A 184 -1.48 -7.41 -11.27
N SER A 185 -1.06 -7.29 -12.54
CA SER A 185 -1.91 -6.85 -13.65
C SER A 185 -2.28 -8.00 -14.58
N LEU A 186 -3.56 -8.10 -14.95
CA LEU A 186 -4.07 -9.15 -15.82
C LEU A 186 -3.60 -9.04 -17.27
N LEU A 187 -3.30 -7.84 -17.72
CA LEU A 187 -2.81 -7.59 -19.09
C LEU A 187 -1.33 -7.22 -19.12
N GLY A 188 -0.69 -6.96 -17.97
CA GLY A 188 0.62 -6.35 -17.93
C GLY A 188 0.62 -4.98 -18.67
N ARG A 189 1.56 -4.81 -19.58
CA ARG A 189 1.69 -3.61 -20.44
C ARG A 189 1.49 -4.04 -21.91
N PRO A 190 0.25 -4.20 -22.39
CA PRO A 190 -0.03 -4.71 -23.71
C PRO A 190 0.38 -3.69 -24.79
N ARG A 191 0.96 -4.17 -25.89
CA ARG A 191 1.31 -3.33 -27.05
C ARG A 191 0.13 -3.04 -27.96
N GLU A 192 -0.96 -3.77 -27.79
CA GLU A 192 -2.19 -3.64 -28.55
C GLU A 192 -3.29 -3.01 -27.69
N ALA A 193 -4.07 -2.10 -28.27
CA ALA A 193 -5.21 -1.49 -27.59
C ALA A 193 -6.50 -2.29 -27.78
N GLY A 194 -7.48 -2.07 -26.90
CA GLY A 194 -8.81 -2.64 -27.01
C GLY A 194 -8.94 -4.11 -26.65
N LEU A 195 -7.90 -4.70 -26.06
CA LEU A 195 -7.94 -6.04 -25.51
C LEU A 195 -8.64 -6.04 -24.14
N LEU A 196 -9.31 -7.14 -23.84
CA LEU A 196 -9.79 -7.44 -22.49
C LEU A 196 -8.94 -8.57 -21.88
N PRO A 197 -8.75 -8.59 -20.56
CA PRO A 197 -8.07 -9.69 -19.90
C PRO A 197 -8.75 -11.03 -20.21
N GLY A 198 -7.97 -12.11 -20.35
CA GLY A 198 -8.49 -13.43 -20.61
C GLY A 198 -7.46 -14.51 -20.28
N THR A 199 -7.90 -15.74 -20.24
CA THR A 199 -7.11 -16.95 -20.16
C THR A 199 -7.82 -18.06 -20.89
N ARG A 200 -7.19 -19.23 -21.04
CA ARG A 200 -7.88 -20.40 -21.61
C ARG A 200 -9.14 -20.70 -20.81
N ASP A 201 -10.20 -21.07 -21.52
CA ASP A 201 -11.50 -21.44 -20.94
C ASP A 201 -12.11 -20.36 -20.01
N ILE A 202 -11.77 -19.08 -20.26
CA ILE A 202 -12.18 -17.97 -19.36
C ILE A 202 -13.72 -17.88 -19.22
N PHE A 203 -14.49 -18.17 -20.27
CA PHE A 203 -15.95 -18.10 -20.20
C PHE A 203 -16.52 -19.20 -19.31
N GLU A 204 -15.98 -20.40 -19.37
CA GLU A 204 -16.31 -21.52 -18.48
C GLU A 204 -15.93 -21.20 -17.02
N GLN A 205 -14.79 -20.54 -16.81
CA GLN A 205 -14.37 -20.11 -15.47
C GLN A 205 -15.27 -19.01 -14.92
N VAL A 206 -15.64 -18.04 -15.73
CA VAL A 206 -16.60 -16.98 -15.35
C VAL A 206 -17.95 -17.58 -14.99
N GLU A 207 -18.48 -18.50 -15.80
CA GLU A 207 -19.75 -19.19 -15.50
C GLU A 207 -19.65 -19.97 -14.17
N ARG A 208 -18.58 -20.72 -13.96
CA ARG A 208 -18.34 -21.46 -12.72
C ARG A 208 -18.34 -20.55 -11.48
N LEU A 209 -17.69 -19.38 -11.58
CA LEU A 209 -17.49 -18.46 -10.46
C LEU A 209 -18.68 -17.54 -10.20
N THR A 210 -19.41 -17.15 -11.25
CA THR A 210 -20.51 -16.19 -11.16
C THR A 210 -21.90 -16.82 -11.27
N GLY A 211 -21.97 -18.06 -11.80
CA GLY A 211 -23.24 -18.74 -12.10
C GLY A 211 -23.91 -18.26 -13.39
N VAL A 212 -23.24 -17.45 -14.22
CA VAL A 212 -23.82 -16.83 -15.42
C VAL A 212 -23.03 -17.21 -16.67
N ASP A 213 -23.69 -17.85 -17.63
CA ASP A 213 -23.13 -18.11 -18.98
C ASP A 213 -23.16 -16.84 -19.83
N LEU A 214 -21.98 -16.38 -20.24
CA LEU A 214 -21.80 -15.23 -21.13
C LEU A 214 -21.59 -15.60 -22.60
N SER A 215 -21.67 -16.87 -22.98
CA SER A 215 -21.36 -17.37 -24.34
C SER A 215 -22.13 -16.66 -25.46
N ALA A 216 -23.37 -16.31 -25.22
CA ALA A 216 -24.21 -15.58 -26.17
C ALA A 216 -24.05 -14.05 -26.14
N ARG A 217 -23.34 -13.54 -25.14
CA ARG A 217 -23.21 -12.10 -24.83
C ARG A 217 -21.78 -11.57 -24.93
N LYS A 218 -20.86 -12.33 -25.52
CA LYS A 218 -19.42 -12.01 -25.59
C LYS A 218 -19.12 -10.64 -26.18
N LEU A 219 -19.91 -10.19 -27.17
CA LEU A 219 -19.70 -8.88 -27.80
C LEU A 219 -20.05 -7.70 -26.91
N GLU A 220 -20.91 -7.90 -25.90
CA GLU A 220 -21.30 -6.88 -24.96
C GLU A 220 -20.17 -6.52 -23.98
N LEU A 221 -19.10 -7.34 -23.91
CA LEU A 221 -17.97 -7.10 -23.00
C LEU A 221 -17.21 -5.80 -23.30
N TRP A 222 -17.28 -5.28 -24.54
CA TRP A 222 -16.68 -3.99 -24.91
C TRP A 222 -17.59 -2.78 -24.63
N ASP A 223 -18.78 -3.00 -24.07
CA ASP A 223 -19.62 -1.96 -23.48
C ASP A 223 -19.43 -2.00 -21.94
N GLU A 224 -18.66 -1.05 -21.41
CA GLU A 224 -18.33 -0.96 -19.97
C GLU A 224 -19.59 -0.83 -19.08
N GLY A 225 -20.68 -0.27 -19.62
CA GLY A 225 -21.96 -0.14 -18.93
C GLY A 225 -22.80 -1.41 -18.91
N SER A 226 -22.47 -2.39 -19.75
CA SER A 226 -23.29 -3.60 -19.90
C SER A 226 -23.24 -4.50 -18.65
N GLU A 227 -24.34 -5.21 -18.41
CA GLU A 227 -24.41 -6.20 -17.34
C GLU A 227 -23.46 -7.39 -17.62
N ALA A 228 -23.26 -7.75 -18.88
CA ALA A 228 -22.31 -8.79 -19.26
C ALA A 228 -20.87 -8.40 -18.88
N ARG A 229 -20.46 -7.14 -19.11
CA ARG A 229 -19.15 -6.65 -18.73
C ARG A 229 -18.96 -6.69 -17.21
N LYS A 230 -19.91 -6.24 -16.41
CA LYS A 230 -19.84 -6.29 -14.95
C LYS A 230 -19.69 -7.70 -14.40
N ILE A 231 -20.44 -8.66 -14.97
CA ILE A 231 -20.34 -10.08 -14.61
C ILE A 231 -18.97 -10.63 -14.98
N TYR A 232 -18.47 -10.28 -16.17
CA TYR A 232 -17.15 -10.70 -16.63
C TYR A 232 -16.03 -10.19 -15.72
N ASP A 233 -16.04 -8.89 -15.41
CA ASP A 233 -15.05 -8.26 -14.52
C ASP A 233 -15.08 -8.88 -13.11
N ARG A 234 -16.29 -9.20 -12.60
CA ARG A 234 -16.43 -9.95 -11.34
C ARG A 234 -15.82 -11.35 -11.45
N GLY A 235 -16.04 -12.05 -12.55
CA GLY A 235 -15.47 -13.38 -12.80
C GLY A 235 -13.94 -13.35 -12.86
N LEU A 236 -13.37 -12.33 -13.51
CA LEU A 236 -11.93 -12.11 -13.57
C LEU A 236 -11.32 -11.88 -12.16
N ARG A 237 -11.96 -11.02 -11.35
CA ARG A 237 -11.54 -10.79 -9.97
C ARG A 237 -11.52 -12.08 -9.15
N LEU A 238 -12.64 -12.80 -9.13
CA LEU A 238 -12.75 -14.08 -8.41
C LEU A 238 -11.70 -15.10 -8.89
N ARG A 239 -11.42 -15.11 -10.21
CA ARG A 239 -10.40 -15.99 -10.76
C ARG A 239 -9.00 -15.59 -10.31
N LEU A 240 -8.67 -14.30 -10.33
CA LEU A 240 -7.38 -13.79 -9.86
C LEU A 240 -7.16 -14.08 -8.37
N GLU A 241 -8.21 -13.94 -7.56
CA GLU A 241 -8.17 -14.33 -6.15
C GLU A 241 -7.83 -15.81 -5.98
N GLU A 242 -8.49 -16.68 -6.73
CA GLU A 242 -8.29 -18.13 -6.68
C GLU A 242 -6.90 -18.55 -7.17
N THR A 243 -6.40 -17.92 -8.24
CA THR A 243 -5.18 -18.36 -8.91
C THR A 243 -3.92 -17.67 -8.41
N TYR A 244 -4.01 -16.44 -7.92
CA TYR A 244 -2.87 -15.62 -7.54
C TYR A 244 -2.85 -15.31 -6.04
N TYR A 245 -3.80 -14.53 -5.52
CA TYR A 245 -3.73 -14.06 -4.13
C TYR A 245 -3.84 -15.17 -3.10
N ALA A 246 -4.77 -16.10 -3.26
CA ALA A 246 -4.95 -17.20 -2.30
C ALA A 246 -3.73 -18.14 -2.23
N PRO A 247 -3.11 -18.58 -3.33
CA PRO A 247 -1.89 -19.39 -3.28
C PRO A 247 -0.69 -18.66 -2.67
N LEU A 248 -0.50 -17.37 -2.97
CA LEU A 248 0.58 -16.57 -2.40
C LEU A 248 0.40 -16.41 -0.88
N SER A 249 -0.80 -16.05 -0.45
CA SER A 249 -1.14 -15.95 0.97
C SER A 249 -0.92 -17.28 1.71
N ALA A 250 -1.41 -18.39 1.14
CA ALA A 250 -1.22 -19.72 1.71
C ALA A 250 0.25 -20.10 1.81
N TRP A 251 1.07 -19.77 0.80
CA TRP A 251 2.50 -20.02 0.83
C TRP A 251 3.19 -19.20 1.93
N CYS A 252 2.89 -17.91 2.04
CA CYS A 252 3.42 -17.04 3.10
C CYS A 252 3.07 -17.59 4.48
N HIS A 253 1.82 -17.92 4.75
CA HIS A 253 1.38 -18.49 6.02
C HIS A 253 2.09 -19.80 6.35
N SER A 254 2.28 -20.70 5.37
CA SER A 254 2.98 -21.97 5.56
C SER A 254 4.44 -21.79 5.96
N ASN A 255 5.02 -20.64 5.65
CA ASN A 255 6.42 -20.31 5.92
C ASN A 255 6.58 -19.27 7.05
N GLY A 256 5.50 -18.90 7.76
CA GLY A 256 5.54 -17.95 8.87
C GLY A 256 5.84 -16.51 8.44
N LEU A 257 5.42 -16.14 7.24
CA LEU A 257 5.56 -14.80 6.65
C LEU A 257 4.20 -14.15 6.45
N ASP A 258 4.21 -12.82 6.40
CA ASP A 258 3.07 -12.02 5.99
C ASP A 258 3.09 -11.78 4.48
N LEU A 259 1.95 -11.90 3.81
CA LEU A 259 1.77 -11.36 2.47
C LEU A 259 1.50 -9.87 2.60
N MET A 260 2.35 -9.05 1.99
CA MET A 260 2.28 -7.59 1.96
C MET A 260 2.13 -7.09 0.53
N GLY A 261 1.79 -5.83 0.36
CA GLY A 261 1.65 -5.21 -0.97
C GLY A 261 0.26 -4.65 -1.22
N HIS A 262 -0.10 -4.51 -2.48
CA HIS A 262 -1.35 -3.89 -2.88
C HIS A 262 -1.85 -4.41 -4.24
N PRO A 263 -3.18 -4.33 -4.50
CA PRO A 263 -3.75 -4.59 -5.82
C PRO A 263 -3.48 -3.43 -6.79
N GLU A 264 -3.73 -3.67 -8.08
CA GLU A 264 -3.65 -2.65 -9.13
C GLU A 264 -4.70 -1.54 -8.94
N ALA A 265 -5.91 -1.88 -8.52
CA ALA A 265 -7.00 -0.93 -8.35
C ALA A 265 -7.05 -0.37 -6.93
N PRO A 266 -7.09 0.98 -6.76
CA PRO A 266 -7.03 1.63 -5.44
C PRO A 266 -8.32 1.48 -4.62
N ASP A 267 -9.43 1.20 -5.26
CA ASP A 267 -10.78 1.16 -4.69
C ASP A 267 -11.42 -0.25 -4.69
N ASP A 268 -10.70 -1.27 -5.15
CA ASP A 268 -11.17 -2.67 -5.11
C ASP A 268 -10.90 -3.30 -3.73
N PRO A 269 -11.93 -3.59 -2.93
CA PRO A 269 -11.77 -4.20 -1.61
C PRO A 269 -11.36 -5.68 -1.65
N SER A 270 -11.68 -6.37 -2.74
CA SER A 270 -11.70 -7.82 -2.80
C SER A 270 -10.32 -8.44 -2.58
N PRO A 271 -9.26 -8.01 -3.29
CA PRO A 271 -7.93 -8.58 -3.09
C PRO A 271 -7.31 -8.24 -1.73
N LEU A 272 -7.70 -7.10 -1.13
CA LEU A 272 -7.14 -6.66 0.16
C LEU A 272 -7.33 -7.68 1.29
N GLY A 273 -8.38 -8.50 1.21
CA GLY A 273 -8.66 -9.55 2.20
C GLY A 273 -7.62 -10.68 2.25
N PHE A 274 -6.84 -10.87 1.19
CA PHE A 274 -5.80 -11.90 1.12
C PHE A 274 -4.47 -11.49 1.75
N PHE A 275 -4.25 -10.19 1.93
CA PHE A 275 -3.04 -9.68 2.55
C PHE A 275 -3.10 -9.77 4.08
N ASP A 276 -1.99 -10.10 4.70
CA ASP A 276 -1.80 -9.99 6.16
C ASP A 276 -1.57 -8.54 6.56
N VAL A 277 -0.93 -7.79 5.67
CA VAL A 277 -0.78 -6.34 5.75
C VAL A 277 -1.40 -5.73 4.49
N PRO A 278 -2.72 -5.50 4.46
CA PRO A 278 -3.37 -4.87 3.31
C PRO A 278 -2.74 -3.52 3.03
N GLY A 279 -2.38 -3.29 1.78
CA GLY A 279 -1.68 -2.08 1.37
C GLY A 279 -2.33 -1.36 0.19
N GLN A 280 -1.84 -0.15 -0.05
CA GLN A 280 -2.19 0.70 -1.19
C GLN A 280 -0.96 1.48 -1.66
N ASP A 281 -1.06 2.18 -2.78
CA ASP A 281 0.03 2.92 -3.40
C ASP A 281 -0.34 4.36 -3.74
N LEU A 282 0.36 5.32 -3.14
CA LEU A 282 0.29 6.73 -3.50
C LEU A 282 1.33 7.04 -4.57
N VAL A 283 0.91 6.98 -5.82
CA VAL A 283 1.76 7.07 -7.00
C VAL A 283 1.35 8.22 -7.93
N TRP A 284 2.27 8.65 -8.79
CA TRP A 284 2.04 9.58 -9.91
C TRP A 284 1.49 10.96 -9.54
N ARG A 285 1.62 11.40 -8.29
CA ARG A 285 1.03 12.65 -7.77
C ARG A 285 -0.50 12.72 -7.93
N TRP A 286 -1.17 11.56 -7.95
CA TRP A 286 -2.62 11.50 -8.03
C TRP A 286 -3.31 12.01 -6.78
N VAL A 287 -2.64 11.94 -5.63
CA VAL A 287 -3.12 12.52 -4.37
C VAL A 287 -2.21 13.68 -3.99
N LEU A 288 -2.77 14.86 -3.92
CA LEU A 288 -2.13 16.12 -3.56
C LEU A 288 -3.07 16.95 -2.67
N PRO A 289 -2.55 17.94 -1.93
CA PRO A 289 -3.40 18.91 -1.23
C PRO A 289 -4.46 19.53 -2.16
N GLY A 290 -5.70 19.59 -1.69
CA GLY A 290 -6.84 20.08 -2.45
C GLY A 290 -7.83 18.98 -2.83
N LEU A 291 -8.50 19.11 -3.98
CA LEU A 291 -9.62 18.24 -4.35
C LEU A 291 -9.20 16.76 -4.49
N THR A 292 -8.04 16.48 -5.06
CA THR A 292 -7.58 15.10 -5.26
C THR A 292 -7.29 14.34 -3.96
N ALA A 293 -7.19 15.04 -2.83
CA ALA A 293 -7.10 14.44 -1.51
C ALA A 293 -8.39 13.73 -1.06
N ILE A 294 -9.54 14.09 -1.66
CA ILE A 294 -10.87 13.62 -1.27
C ILE A 294 -11.76 13.24 -2.45
N GLU A 295 -11.31 13.40 -3.68
CA GLU A 295 -12.06 13.05 -4.91
C GLU A 295 -11.32 12.01 -5.74
N GLY A 296 -12.11 11.17 -6.40
CA GLY A 296 -11.63 10.11 -7.28
C GLY A 296 -11.19 8.84 -6.55
N PRO A 297 -10.99 7.74 -7.30
CA PRO A 297 -10.68 6.43 -6.73
C PRO A 297 -9.39 6.43 -5.90
N GLN A 298 -8.41 7.26 -6.23
CA GLN A 298 -7.16 7.35 -5.47
C GLN A 298 -7.34 7.89 -4.05
N SER A 299 -8.40 8.68 -3.80
CA SER A 299 -8.65 9.29 -2.48
C SER A 299 -9.14 8.30 -1.42
N VAL A 300 -9.56 7.08 -1.82
CA VAL A 300 -10.08 6.06 -0.89
C VAL A 300 -8.99 5.19 -0.27
N GLN A 301 -7.82 5.14 -0.86
CA GLN A 301 -6.73 4.19 -0.62
C GLN A 301 -6.44 3.88 0.85
N ALA A 302 -5.94 4.86 1.59
CA ALA A 302 -5.51 4.65 2.97
C ALA A 302 -6.68 4.19 3.87
N LYS A 303 -7.88 4.72 3.62
CA LYS A 303 -9.09 4.33 4.36
C LYS A 303 -9.54 2.92 3.98
N ALA A 304 -9.41 2.53 2.72
CA ALA A 304 -9.73 1.19 2.22
C ALA A 304 -8.87 0.13 2.93
N ALA A 305 -7.56 0.26 2.87
CA ALA A 305 -6.64 -0.67 3.51
C ALA A 305 -6.85 -0.75 5.03
N ALA A 306 -7.00 0.40 5.71
CA ALA A 306 -7.24 0.46 7.15
C ALA A 306 -8.57 -0.20 7.56
N SER A 307 -9.64 -0.01 6.78
CA SER A 307 -10.95 -0.60 7.03
C SER A 307 -10.93 -2.11 6.85
N VAL A 308 -10.34 -2.60 5.75
CA VAL A 308 -10.22 -4.05 5.52
C VAL A 308 -9.37 -4.70 6.60
N ALA A 309 -8.22 -4.11 6.96
CA ALA A 309 -7.38 -4.61 8.05
C ALA A 309 -8.18 -4.74 9.37
N LYS A 310 -8.95 -3.72 9.72
CA LYS A 310 -9.81 -3.71 10.91
C LYS A 310 -10.85 -4.84 10.87
N HIS A 311 -11.57 -5.00 9.77
CA HIS A 311 -12.62 -6.01 9.63
C HIS A 311 -12.07 -7.43 9.58
N MET A 312 -10.92 -7.62 8.93
CA MET A 312 -10.22 -8.90 8.87
C MET A 312 -9.36 -9.18 10.11
N ARG A 313 -9.39 -8.29 11.12
CA ARG A 313 -8.58 -8.39 12.36
C ARG A 313 -7.08 -8.49 12.08
N ARG A 314 -6.62 -7.82 11.02
CA ARG A 314 -5.20 -7.68 10.72
C ARG A 314 -4.61 -6.58 11.59
N ARG A 315 -3.43 -6.82 12.15
CA ARG A 315 -2.77 -5.88 13.06
C ARG A 315 -2.26 -4.64 12.35
N ARG A 316 -1.82 -4.81 11.10
CA ARG A 316 -1.19 -3.75 10.31
C ARG A 316 -1.93 -3.53 8.99
N ASN A 317 -1.82 -2.33 8.49
CA ASN A 317 -2.12 -1.94 7.11
C ASN A 317 -1.04 -0.99 6.62
N SER A 318 -0.90 -0.81 5.31
CA SER A 318 0.22 -0.05 4.77
C SER A 318 -0.17 0.88 3.63
N ASN A 319 0.71 1.85 3.38
CA ASN A 319 0.76 2.58 2.11
C ASN A 319 2.19 2.68 1.61
N GLU A 320 2.39 2.35 0.34
CA GLU A 320 3.51 2.83 -0.43
C GLU A 320 3.38 4.34 -0.60
N LEU A 321 4.48 5.07 -0.50
CA LEU A 321 4.47 6.53 -0.52
C LEU A 321 5.45 7.07 -1.56
N CYS A 322 5.03 8.08 -2.29
CA CYS A 322 5.85 8.86 -3.20
C CYS A 322 6.24 8.14 -4.50
N GLY A 323 5.64 6.99 -4.83
CA GLY A 323 5.88 6.29 -6.09
C GLY A 323 5.71 7.25 -7.28
N ALA A 324 6.77 7.43 -8.09
CA ALA A 324 6.77 8.30 -9.25
C ALA A 324 6.31 9.78 -9.01
N TYR A 325 6.44 10.30 -7.80
CA TYR A 325 6.15 11.71 -7.49
C TYR A 325 7.18 12.68 -8.10
N GLY A 326 8.33 12.18 -8.54
CA GLY A 326 9.39 12.99 -9.17
C GLY A 326 10.33 13.62 -8.16
N HIS A 327 11.49 14.07 -8.63
CA HIS A 327 12.54 14.65 -7.78
C HIS A 327 12.22 16.08 -7.30
N GLU A 328 11.16 16.67 -7.81
CA GLU A 328 10.61 17.93 -7.30
C GLU A 328 9.77 17.78 -6.02
N LEU A 329 9.55 16.55 -5.54
CA LEU A 329 8.90 16.30 -4.26
C LEU A 329 9.63 17.07 -3.15
N THR A 330 8.87 17.86 -2.40
CA THR A 330 9.40 18.57 -1.24
C THR A 330 9.21 17.77 0.03
N PHE A 331 9.99 18.06 1.08
CA PHE A 331 9.80 17.46 2.40
C PHE A 331 8.40 17.75 2.97
N ALA A 332 7.87 18.94 2.71
CA ALA A 332 6.53 19.31 3.17
C ALA A 332 5.45 18.44 2.51
N GLU A 333 5.57 18.16 1.21
CA GLU A 333 4.67 17.24 0.51
C GLU A 333 4.81 15.81 1.03
N PHE A 334 6.03 15.33 1.25
CA PHE A 334 6.26 13.99 1.80
C PHE A 334 5.62 13.85 3.20
N LYS A 335 5.84 14.83 4.08
CA LYS A 335 5.19 14.84 5.40
C LYS A 335 3.67 14.88 5.27
N TRP A 336 3.14 15.70 4.38
CA TRP A 336 1.69 15.80 4.15
C TRP A 336 1.08 14.46 3.73
N LEU A 337 1.76 13.69 2.86
CA LEU A 337 1.31 12.35 2.46
C LEU A 337 1.27 11.37 3.65
N VAL A 338 2.27 11.43 4.52
CA VAL A 338 2.28 10.64 5.77
C VAL A 338 1.09 11.02 6.66
N ASP A 339 0.82 12.32 6.82
CA ASP A 339 -0.27 12.83 7.66
C ASP A 339 -1.63 12.45 7.08
N TRP A 340 -1.78 12.58 5.76
CA TRP A 340 -2.97 12.18 5.02
C TRP A 340 -3.30 10.69 5.21
N CYS A 341 -2.28 9.83 5.16
CA CYS A 341 -2.42 8.41 5.44
C CYS A 341 -2.73 8.14 6.91
N ALA A 342 -2.01 8.78 7.84
CA ALA A 342 -2.15 8.52 9.27
C ALA A 342 -3.54 8.89 9.80
N VAL A 343 -4.10 10.03 9.37
CA VAL A 343 -5.46 10.43 9.78
C VAL A 343 -6.54 9.51 9.18
N ARG A 344 -6.21 8.73 8.16
CA ARG A 344 -7.08 7.69 7.58
C ARG A 344 -6.84 6.29 8.16
N GLY A 345 -5.81 6.12 9.02
CA GLY A 345 -5.58 4.91 9.78
C GLY A 345 -4.42 4.04 9.34
N THR A 346 -3.60 4.51 8.40
CA THR A 346 -2.37 3.80 8.02
C THR A 346 -1.42 3.69 9.21
N ASN A 347 -0.80 2.53 9.37
CA ASN A 347 0.10 2.23 10.48
C ASN A 347 1.41 1.52 10.08
N LEU A 348 1.69 1.45 8.78
CA LEU A 348 2.98 1.05 8.22
C LEU A 348 3.21 1.82 6.92
N PHE A 349 4.37 2.45 6.78
CA PHE A 349 4.72 3.23 5.60
C PHE A 349 5.87 2.60 4.85
N PHE A 350 5.72 2.48 3.52
CA PHE A 350 6.74 2.05 2.58
C PHE A 350 7.17 3.23 1.69
N PRO A 351 8.12 4.09 2.14
CA PRO A 351 8.64 5.17 1.30
C PRO A 351 9.28 4.65 0.01
N HIS A 352 8.94 5.22 -1.12
CA HIS A 352 9.46 4.86 -2.45
C HIS A 352 10.23 6.04 -3.04
N ALA A 353 11.62 6.14 -2.84
CA ALA A 353 12.39 5.06 -2.27
C ALA A 353 13.69 5.58 -1.65
N PHE A 354 14.48 4.67 -1.09
CA PHE A 354 15.89 4.91 -0.75
C PHE A 354 16.77 4.28 -1.81
N TYR A 355 17.66 5.06 -2.42
CA TYR A 355 18.53 4.59 -3.49
C TYR A 355 19.84 4.03 -2.94
N TYR A 356 20.24 2.84 -3.41
CA TYR A 356 21.58 2.33 -3.15
C TYR A 356 22.62 3.21 -3.85
N SER A 357 22.34 3.68 -5.06
CA SER A 357 23.23 4.54 -5.84
C SER A 357 22.45 5.56 -6.67
N VAL A 358 23.00 6.77 -6.76
CA VAL A 358 22.55 7.84 -7.67
C VAL A 358 23.53 8.09 -8.81
N ARG A 359 24.43 7.13 -9.08
CA ARG A 359 25.46 7.23 -10.11
C ARG A 359 24.83 7.23 -11.51
N GLY A 360 25.24 8.18 -12.36
CA GLY A 360 24.83 8.26 -13.75
C GLY A 360 23.32 8.47 -13.89
N ILE A 361 22.70 7.75 -14.83
CA ILE A 361 21.26 7.89 -15.14
C ILE A 361 20.33 7.26 -14.07
N ARG A 362 20.87 6.55 -13.07
CA ARG A 362 20.08 5.99 -11.96
C ARG A 362 19.32 7.06 -11.20
N ARG A 363 19.92 8.25 -11.04
CA ARG A 363 19.27 9.40 -10.42
C ARG A 363 18.08 9.95 -11.21
N ASP A 364 17.95 9.57 -12.50
CA ASP A 364 16.91 10.10 -13.39
C ASP A 364 15.66 9.19 -13.38
N GLU A 365 15.67 8.11 -12.58
CA GLU A 365 14.45 7.34 -12.28
C GLU A 365 13.39 8.28 -11.68
N ARG A 366 12.12 8.06 -12.05
CA ARG A 366 11.04 8.96 -11.64
C ARG A 366 10.70 8.93 -10.15
N PRO A 367 10.76 7.78 -9.45
CA PRO A 367 10.61 7.79 -7.99
C PRO A 367 11.68 8.69 -7.35
N PRO A 368 11.31 9.60 -6.42
CA PRO A 368 12.31 10.43 -5.76
C PRO A 368 13.16 9.60 -4.79
N ASP A 369 14.46 9.93 -4.65
CA ASP A 369 15.20 9.50 -3.47
C ASP A 369 14.72 10.31 -2.27
N VAL A 370 13.98 9.69 -1.37
CA VAL A 370 13.49 10.31 -0.13
C VAL A 370 14.37 9.99 1.07
N GLY A 371 15.47 9.28 0.86
CA GLY A 371 16.41 8.79 1.85
C GLY A 371 17.79 9.43 1.78
N PRO A 372 18.87 8.62 1.75
CA PRO A 372 20.26 9.08 2.00
C PRO A 372 20.78 10.20 1.11
N HIS A 373 20.26 10.36 -0.10
CA HIS A 373 20.72 11.40 -1.03
C HIS A 373 19.76 12.61 -1.08
N SER A 374 18.71 12.60 -0.24
CA SER A 374 17.79 13.75 -0.14
C SER A 374 18.39 14.89 0.69
N PRO A 375 18.00 16.15 0.43
CA PRO A 375 18.52 17.29 1.18
C PRO A 375 18.09 17.31 2.65
N TRP A 376 17.05 16.56 3.04
CA TRP A 376 16.56 16.45 4.41
C TRP A 376 17.13 15.27 5.20
N TRP A 377 17.97 14.45 4.58
CA TRP A 377 18.54 13.27 5.25
C TRP A 377 19.23 13.58 6.59
N PRO A 378 20.02 14.64 6.73
CA PRO A 378 20.70 14.95 8.01
C PRO A 378 19.77 15.05 9.22
N ASP A 379 18.50 15.46 9.01
CA ASP A 379 17.49 15.62 10.06
C ASP A 379 16.44 14.50 10.05
N PHE A 380 16.61 13.50 9.21
CA PHE A 380 15.61 12.45 8.94
C PHE A 380 15.21 11.65 10.19
N ALA A 381 16.12 11.48 11.16
CA ALA A 381 15.83 10.76 12.41
C ALA A 381 14.62 11.35 13.18
N THR A 382 14.45 12.68 13.14
CA THR A 382 13.28 13.33 13.75
C THR A 382 12.00 12.97 13.03
N PHE A 383 12.02 12.95 11.71
CA PHE A 383 10.87 12.56 10.88
C PHE A 383 10.57 11.06 10.99
N ALA A 384 11.57 10.21 10.98
CA ALA A 384 11.39 8.76 11.18
C ALA A 384 10.69 8.46 12.51
N ARG A 385 11.09 9.15 13.59
CA ARG A 385 10.45 9.03 14.90
C ARG A 385 9.02 9.58 14.90
N TYR A 386 8.77 10.67 14.19
CA TYR A 386 7.42 11.19 13.96
C TYR A 386 6.51 10.14 13.30
N CYS A 387 6.96 9.54 12.21
CA CYS A 387 6.23 8.46 11.52
C CYS A 387 5.98 7.27 12.45
N ALA A 388 6.99 6.85 13.21
CA ALA A 388 6.87 5.76 14.17
C ALA A 388 5.81 6.04 15.25
N ARG A 389 5.69 7.29 15.73
CA ARG A 389 4.64 7.70 16.68
C ARG A 389 3.25 7.57 16.09
N LEU A 390 3.06 7.98 14.84
CA LEU A 390 1.77 7.84 14.14
C LEU A 390 1.42 6.37 13.91
N CYS A 391 2.42 5.54 13.52
CA CYS A 391 2.24 4.10 13.38
C CYS A 391 1.89 3.44 14.72
N TRP A 392 2.59 3.79 15.79
CA TRP A 392 2.27 3.29 17.14
C TRP A 392 0.83 3.63 17.54
N LEU A 393 0.42 4.88 17.30
CA LEU A 393 -0.92 5.35 17.68
C LEU A 393 -2.03 4.59 16.95
N ASN A 394 -1.83 4.29 15.67
CA ASN A 394 -2.81 3.58 14.84
C ASN A 394 -2.72 2.04 14.94
N THR A 395 -1.71 1.47 15.59
CA THR A 395 -1.55 0.02 15.77
C THR A 395 -2.06 -0.41 17.14
N ASP A 396 -2.75 -1.56 17.23
CA ASP A 396 -3.30 -2.09 18.49
C ASP A 396 -4.13 -1.03 19.25
N SER A 397 -4.86 -0.23 18.52
CA SER A 397 -5.76 0.80 19.03
C SER A 397 -7.19 0.52 18.61
N GLU A 398 -8.15 0.98 19.39
CA GLU A 398 -9.55 0.98 19.01
C GLU A 398 -9.84 2.24 18.16
N HIS A 399 -10.16 2.06 16.89
CA HIS A 399 -10.73 3.12 16.07
C HIS A 399 -12.20 3.32 16.44
N VAL A 400 -12.51 4.46 17.03
CA VAL A 400 -13.87 4.83 17.45
C VAL A 400 -14.60 5.44 16.28
N CYS A 401 -15.50 4.66 15.68
CA CYS A 401 -16.21 5.04 14.47
C CYS A 401 -17.62 4.44 14.47
N GLU A 402 -18.62 5.25 14.20
CA GLU A 402 -20.04 4.87 14.20
C GLU A 402 -20.65 4.77 12.80
N VAL A 403 -19.90 5.14 11.76
CA VAL A 403 -20.37 5.21 10.38
C VAL A 403 -19.57 4.27 9.49
N ALA A 404 -20.25 3.56 8.61
CA ALA A 404 -19.61 2.80 7.54
C ALA A 404 -20.16 3.22 6.17
N ILE A 405 -19.34 3.12 5.14
CA ILE A 405 -19.74 3.25 3.73
C ILE A 405 -19.66 1.86 3.11
N LEU A 406 -20.80 1.35 2.61
CA LEU A 406 -20.86 0.04 1.98
C LEU A 406 -20.27 0.07 0.56
N GLU A 407 -19.55 -0.97 0.23
CA GLU A 407 -19.10 -1.28 -1.12
C GLU A 407 -20.25 -1.19 -2.13
N GLN A 408 -20.01 -0.59 -3.29
CA GLN A 408 -20.97 -0.44 -4.37
C GLN A 408 -20.38 -0.98 -5.68
N ASN A 409 -21.06 -1.93 -6.31
CA ASN A 409 -20.63 -2.50 -7.59
C ASN A 409 -19.17 -3.05 -7.59
N GLY A 410 -18.70 -3.54 -6.47
CA GLY A 410 -17.36 -4.11 -6.32
C GLY A 410 -16.25 -3.09 -6.04
N ILE A 411 -16.59 -1.84 -5.72
CA ILE A 411 -15.63 -0.79 -5.37
C ILE A 411 -16.06 -0.01 -4.11
N PHE A 412 -15.12 0.62 -3.46
CA PHE A 412 -15.37 1.60 -2.39
C PHE A 412 -15.62 2.98 -3.01
N PRO A 413 -16.84 3.55 -2.84
CA PRO A 413 -17.18 4.83 -3.47
C PRO A 413 -16.52 6.01 -2.74
N TRP A 414 -15.96 6.96 -3.49
CA TRP A 414 -15.33 8.16 -2.95
C TRP A 414 -16.32 9.31 -2.69
N GLU A 415 -17.45 9.37 -3.39
CA GLU A 415 -18.40 10.48 -3.31
C GLU A 415 -19.01 10.64 -1.90
N PRO A 416 -19.55 9.59 -1.25
CA PRO A 416 -20.01 9.72 0.13
C PRO A 416 -18.85 9.98 1.09
N ALA A 417 -17.67 9.41 0.85
CA ALA A 417 -16.49 9.63 1.67
C ALA A 417 -16.07 11.10 1.70
N LYS A 418 -16.04 11.77 0.53
CA LYS A 418 -15.76 13.20 0.43
C LYS A 418 -16.68 14.03 1.33
N ALA A 419 -17.98 13.80 1.26
CA ALA A 419 -18.95 14.55 2.04
C ALA A 419 -18.78 14.33 3.54
N LEU A 420 -18.49 13.11 3.98
CA LEU A 420 -18.21 12.80 5.39
C LEU A 420 -16.93 13.50 5.88
N LEU A 421 -15.84 13.38 5.10
CA LEU A 421 -14.55 14.01 5.42
C LEU A 421 -14.66 15.52 5.57
N GLN A 422 -15.41 16.19 4.68
CA GLN A 422 -15.65 17.64 4.74
C GLN A 422 -16.50 18.08 5.94
N ASN A 423 -17.26 17.15 6.55
CA ASN A 423 -18.09 17.40 7.73
C ASN A 423 -17.50 16.82 9.03
N GLN A 424 -16.25 16.39 9.03
CA GLN A 424 -15.52 15.79 10.17
C GLN A 424 -16.26 14.57 10.75
N VAL A 425 -16.87 13.77 9.89
CA VAL A 425 -17.45 12.47 10.23
C VAL A 425 -16.49 11.39 9.76
N ASP A 426 -15.80 10.73 10.68
CA ASP A 426 -14.95 9.60 10.35
C ASP A 426 -15.80 8.35 10.08
N PHE A 427 -15.29 7.44 9.25
CA PHE A 427 -16.01 6.27 8.79
C PHE A 427 -15.05 5.12 8.52
N ASP A 428 -15.60 3.91 8.40
CA ASP A 428 -14.93 2.76 7.78
C ASP A 428 -15.59 2.43 6.46
N TYR A 429 -14.84 1.87 5.51
CA TYR A 429 -15.42 1.18 4.38
C TYR A 429 -15.81 -0.24 4.78
N LEU A 430 -16.95 -0.73 4.33
CA LEU A 430 -17.46 -2.06 4.61
C LEU A 430 -17.66 -2.83 3.31
N SER A 431 -16.98 -3.97 3.15
CA SER A 431 -17.21 -4.84 2.00
C SER A 431 -18.53 -5.60 2.14
N LEU A 432 -19.17 -5.91 1.01
CA LEU A 432 -20.39 -6.72 0.98
C LEU A 432 -20.19 -8.10 1.62
N ALA A 433 -19.00 -8.67 1.49
CA ALA A 433 -18.66 -9.95 2.11
C ALA A 433 -18.68 -9.90 3.64
N SER A 434 -18.37 -8.73 4.23
CA SER A 434 -18.30 -8.52 5.68
C SER A 434 -19.58 -7.90 6.28
N GLU A 435 -20.52 -7.45 5.46
CA GLU A 435 -21.70 -6.68 5.91
C GLU A 435 -22.45 -7.37 7.07
N ARG A 436 -22.75 -8.67 6.92
CA ARG A 436 -23.52 -9.43 7.92
C ARG A 436 -22.77 -9.60 9.24
N GLU A 437 -21.45 -9.75 9.22
CA GLU A 437 -20.65 -9.90 10.45
C GLU A 437 -20.63 -8.61 11.26
N PHE A 438 -20.75 -7.46 10.60
CA PHE A 438 -20.69 -6.14 11.22
C PHE A 438 -22.07 -5.47 11.35
N GLU A 439 -23.16 -6.19 11.11
CA GLU A 439 -24.52 -5.72 11.38
C GLU A 439 -24.68 -5.32 12.85
N GLY A 440 -25.17 -4.08 13.08
CA GLY A 440 -25.33 -3.53 14.44
C GLY A 440 -24.06 -2.95 15.08
N ARG A 441 -22.88 -3.10 14.48
CA ARG A 441 -21.65 -2.45 14.95
C ARG A 441 -21.61 -0.96 14.62
N TYR A 442 -22.14 -0.59 13.45
CA TYR A 442 -22.21 0.78 12.98
C TYR A 442 -23.61 1.34 13.23
N ARG A 443 -23.67 2.56 13.74
CA ARG A 443 -24.94 3.28 13.91
C ARG A 443 -25.59 3.60 12.57
N SER A 444 -24.76 3.84 11.54
CA SER A 444 -25.21 4.13 10.19
C SER A 444 -24.32 3.43 9.16
N ILE A 445 -24.95 2.73 8.21
CA ILE A 445 -24.30 2.18 7.04
C ILE A 445 -24.84 2.93 5.81
N ILE A 446 -23.95 3.59 5.08
CA ILE A 446 -24.29 4.42 3.92
C ILE A 446 -24.21 3.55 2.68
N THR A 447 -25.35 3.40 1.99
CA THR A 447 -25.47 2.62 0.75
C THR A 447 -25.61 3.49 -0.51
N SER A 448 -26.17 4.71 -0.37
CA SER A 448 -26.35 5.68 -1.46
C SER A 448 -26.43 7.11 -0.94
N GLU A 449 -27.39 7.38 -0.07
CA GLU A 449 -27.63 8.72 0.47
C GLU A 449 -27.09 8.84 1.89
N ILE A 450 -26.50 10.00 2.20
CA ILE A 450 -25.99 10.30 3.54
C ILE A 450 -27.16 10.77 4.40
N PRO A 451 -27.49 10.05 5.48
CA PRO A 451 -28.57 10.46 6.37
C PRO A 451 -28.21 11.79 7.07
N PRO A 452 -29.18 12.68 7.29
CA PRO A 452 -28.96 13.92 8.03
C PRO A 452 -28.64 13.63 9.50
N GLY A 453 -27.84 14.51 10.11
CA GLY A 453 -27.59 14.47 11.57
C GLY A 453 -26.61 13.41 12.02
N LEU A 454 -25.71 12.96 11.17
CA LEU A 454 -24.58 12.12 11.59
C LEU A 454 -23.71 12.86 12.61
N PRO A 455 -23.27 12.19 13.68
CA PRO A 455 -22.43 12.82 14.68
C PRO A 455 -21.04 13.10 14.11
N ARG A 456 -20.49 14.28 14.41
CA ARG A 456 -19.09 14.55 14.13
C ARG A 456 -18.20 13.71 15.04
N THR A 457 -17.04 13.33 14.54
CA THR A 457 -16.03 12.55 15.27
C THR A 457 -15.49 13.29 16.50
N LEU A 458 -15.46 14.63 16.42
CA LEU A 458 -15.09 15.55 17.49
C LEU A 458 -16.05 16.74 17.48
N ALA A 459 -16.42 17.24 18.65
CA ALA A 459 -17.19 18.49 18.78
C ALA A 459 -16.25 19.68 18.50
N ILE A 460 -16.06 19.97 17.23
CA ILE A 460 -15.19 21.03 16.70
C ILE A 460 -15.93 21.82 15.63
N GLU A 461 -15.59 23.09 15.49
CA GLU A 461 -16.08 23.93 14.39
C GLU A 461 -15.74 23.27 13.04
N SER A 462 -16.72 23.25 12.12
CA SER A 462 -16.56 22.55 10.84
C SER A 462 -15.72 23.34 9.86
N HIS A 463 -14.80 22.63 9.18
CA HIS A 463 -14.04 23.19 8.06
C HIS A 463 -13.82 22.14 6.97
N PRO A 464 -13.99 22.46 5.67
CA PRO A 464 -13.89 21.48 4.60
C PRO A 464 -12.49 20.83 4.46
N ASP A 465 -11.43 21.48 4.93
CA ASP A 465 -10.06 20.96 4.89
C ASP A 465 -9.63 20.26 6.19
N LEU A 466 -10.51 20.19 7.19
CA LEU A 466 -10.21 19.54 8.46
C LEU A 466 -10.56 18.06 8.40
N ARG A 467 -9.63 17.20 8.84
CA ARG A 467 -9.86 15.77 9.05
C ARG A 467 -9.70 15.42 10.52
N VAL A 468 -10.52 14.49 10.99
CA VAL A 468 -10.48 14.05 12.38
C VAL A 468 -10.58 12.53 12.43
N ARG A 469 -9.66 11.89 13.17
CA ARG A 469 -9.72 10.47 13.50
C ARG A 469 -9.66 10.28 14.99
N HIS A 470 -10.56 9.46 15.53
CA HIS A 470 -10.64 9.14 16.95
C HIS A 470 -10.12 7.73 17.25
N VAL A 471 -9.16 7.63 18.14
CA VAL A 471 -8.60 6.35 18.60
C VAL A 471 -8.50 6.29 20.13
N ARG A 472 -8.69 5.08 20.67
CA ARG A 472 -8.38 4.77 22.06
C ARG A 472 -7.19 3.82 22.11
N LYS A 473 -6.20 4.16 22.93
CA LYS A 473 -4.99 3.36 23.08
C LYS A 473 -4.37 3.54 24.47
N ALA A 474 -3.91 2.43 25.06
CA ALA A 474 -3.21 2.43 26.35
C ALA A 474 -3.95 3.21 27.46
N GLY A 475 -5.29 3.09 27.49
CA GLY A 475 -6.15 3.79 28.45
C GLY A 475 -6.38 5.28 28.18
N GLY A 476 -5.78 5.84 27.10
CA GLY A 476 -5.98 7.20 26.66
C GLY A 476 -6.96 7.31 25.49
N GLU A 477 -7.53 8.51 25.34
CA GLU A 477 -8.40 8.89 24.22
C GLU A 477 -7.70 9.96 23.41
N PHE A 478 -7.58 9.73 22.10
CA PHE A 478 -6.79 10.59 21.21
C PHE A 478 -7.56 10.91 19.94
N PHE A 479 -7.39 12.16 19.47
CA PHE A 479 -7.90 12.59 18.18
C PHE A 479 -6.73 13.09 17.33
N LEU A 480 -6.49 12.43 16.19
CA LEU A 480 -5.64 13.00 15.14
C LEU A 480 -6.47 14.05 14.42
N VAL A 481 -5.96 15.25 14.34
CA VAL A 481 -6.63 16.39 13.69
C VAL A 481 -5.68 16.96 12.66
N HIS A 482 -6.05 16.91 11.39
CA HIS A 482 -5.21 17.32 10.27
C HIS A 482 -5.88 18.43 9.46
N ASN A 483 -5.21 19.57 9.37
CA ASN A 483 -5.51 20.59 8.38
C ASN A 483 -4.88 20.20 7.05
N GLU A 484 -5.66 19.66 6.11
CA GLU A 484 -5.15 19.27 4.78
C GLU A 484 -4.95 20.45 3.83
N GLY A 485 -5.47 21.63 4.19
CA GLY A 485 -5.47 22.82 3.33
C GLY A 485 -4.36 23.82 3.60
N PRO A 486 -4.20 24.80 2.69
CA PRO A 486 -3.15 25.81 2.74
C PRO A 486 -3.43 26.98 3.67
N GLU A 487 -4.63 27.06 4.26
CA GLU A 487 -5.03 28.18 5.13
C GLU A 487 -4.78 27.83 6.60
N VAL A 488 -4.55 28.86 7.41
CA VAL A 488 -4.52 28.72 8.87
C VAL A 488 -5.94 28.50 9.37
N LEU A 489 -6.15 27.51 10.21
CA LEU A 489 -7.44 27.26 10.87
C LEU A 489 -7.35 27.68 12.35
N ASP A 490 -8.36 28.42 12.81
CA ASP A 490 -8.54 28.79 14.22
C ASP A 490 -9.96 28.46 14.63
N LEU A 491 -10.16 27.25 15.17
CA LEU A 491 -11.44 26.58 15.31
C LEU A 491 -11.87 26.47 16.78
N GLU A 492 -13.17 26.67 17.04
CA GLU A 492 -13.75 26.36 18.35
C GLU A 492 -13.80 24.83 18.54
N VAL A 493 -13.36 24.37 19.72
CA VAL A 493 -13.41 22.95 20.11
C VAL A 493 -14.03 22.84 21.51
N GLU A 494 -15.04 21.97 21.63
CA GLU A 494 -15.70 21.72 22.90
C GLU A 494 -15.00 20.60 23.66
N GLY A 495 -14.74 20.84 24.94
CA GLY A 495 -14.08 19.87 25.82
C GLY A 495 -12.72 20.33 26.32
N ALA A 496 -12.17 19.55 27.23
CA ALA A 496 -10.83 19.81 27.79
C ALA A 496 -9.81 18.90 27.08
N PHE A 497 -8.93 19.50 26.30
CA PHE A 497 -7.90 18.79 25.55
C PHE A 497 -6.51 19.33 25.83
N THR A 498 -5.53 18.43 25.77
CA THR A 498 -4.12 18.78 25.61
C THR A 498 -3.73 18.51 24.17
N ARG A 499 -3.29 19.55 23.46
CA ARG A 499 -2.68 19.41 22.14
C ARG A 499 -1.24 18.92 22.30
N ILE A 500 -0.87 17.94 21.54
CA ILE A 500 0.47 17.37 21.47
C ILE A 500 0.97 17.51 20.02
N ASP A 501 2.17 18.05 19.84
CA ASP A 501 2.86 18.02 18.56
C ASP A 501 3.61 16.67 18.43
N PRO A 502 3.23 15.77 17.51
CA PRO A 502 3.90 14.47 17.39
C PRO A 502 5.36 14.57 16.92
N MET A 503 5.78 15.71 16.35
CA MET A 503 7.15 15.90 15.86
C MET A 503 8.13 16.13 17.03
N ASN A 504 7.80 17.05 17.94
CA ASN A 504 8.71 17.51 19.00
C ASN A 504 8.20 17.25 20.43
N LEU A 505 6.99 16.68 20.57
CA LEU A 505 6.31 16.38 21.83
C LEU A 505 5.96 17.61 22.70
N SER A 506 5.97 18.81 22.12
CA SER A 506 5.46 19.97 22.83
C SER A 506 3.96 19.83 23.10
N THR A 507 3.53 20.32 24.26
CA THR A 507 2.16 20.21 24.72
C THR A 507 1.57 21.57 25.08
N VAL A 508 0.29 21.77 24.75
CA VAL A 508 -0.46 22.97 25.10
C VAL A 508 -1.87 22.56 25.55
N VAL A 509 -2.29 23.02 26.72
CA VAL A 509 -3.68 22.87 27.16
C VAL A 509 -4.56 23.85 26.39
N LEU A 510 -5.61 23.34 25.74
CA LEU A 510 -6.50 24.15 24.92
C LEU A 510 -7.51 24.90 25.79
N GLY A 511 -7.70 26.18 25.51
CA GLY A 511 -8.70 27.04 26.12
C GLY A 511 -10.02 27.14 25.31
N GLY A 512 -10.45 26.04 24.69
CA GLY A 512 -11.65 25.98 23.84
C GLY A 512 -11.42 26.39 22.39
N ARG A 513 -10.18 26.66 21.99
CA ARG A 513 -9.81 26.94 20.57
C ARG A 513 -8.59 26.12 20.17
N LEU A 514 -8.61 25.64 18.94
CA LEU A 514 -7.52 24.92 18.29
C LEU A 514 -7.01 25.72 17.10
N HIS A 515 -5.74 26.10 17.17
CA HIS A 515 -5.04 26.74 16.07
C HIS A 515 -4.21 25.67 15.31
N LEU A 516 -4.37 25.59 13.99
CA LEU A 516 -3.62 24.72 13.09
C LEU A 516 -2.99 25.54 11.96
N SER A 517 -1.71 25.42 11.80
CA SER A 517 -1.00 25.96 10.63
C SER A 517 -1.42 25.26 9.35
N PRO A 518 -1.12 25.79 8.16
CA PRO A 518 -1.30 25.09 6.91
C PRO A 518 -0.64 23.70 6.94
N PHE A 519 -1.36 22.68 6.49
CA PHE A 519 -0.88 21.30 6.39
C PHE A 519 -0.41 20.66 7.70
N GLU A 520 -0.87 21.16 8.82
CA GLU A 520 -0.47 20.65 10.14
C GLU A 520 -1.33 19.49 10.60
N LEU A 521 -0.68 18.43 11.11
CA LEU A 521 -1.31 17.40 11.91
C LEU A 521 -0.99 17.62 13.38
N ALA A 522 -2.00 17.67 14.22
CA ALA A 522 -1.91 17.74 15.67
C ALA A 522 -2.60 16.53 16.32
N LEU A 523 -2.14 16.16 17.50
CA LEU A 523 -2.78 15.15 18.33
C LEU A 523 -3.46 15.83 19.51
N LEU A 524 -4.75 15.56 19.72
CA LEU A 524 -5.48 16.00 20.91
C LEU A 524 -5.66 14.80 21.84
N SER A 525 -5.27 14.95 23.09
CA SER A 525 -5.56 13.99 24.14
C SER A 525 -6.72 14.50 24.99
N GLY A 526 -7.78 13.70 25.08
CA GLY A 526 -8.93 14.00 25.94
C GLY A 526 -8.54 13.97 27.41
N GLY A 527 -9.04 14.93 28.20
CA GLY A 527 -8.88 14.97 29.64
C GLY A 527 -9.75 13.93 30.32
N GLY A 528 -9.30 12.66 30.38
CA GLY A 528 -9.76 11.73 31.40
C GLY A 528 -9.19 12.17 32.74
N GLN A 529 -10.06 12.47 33.70
CA GLN A 529 -9.64 12.64 35.08
C GLN A 529 -8.91 11.39 35.55
N GLU A 530 -7.59 11.51 35.77
CA GLU A 530 -6.99 11.14 37.04
C GLU A 530 -5.52 11.52 37.04
N THR A 531 -5.28 12.62 37.71
CA THR A 531 -4.00 12.90 38.37
C THR A 531 -3.75 11.74 39.33
N ILE A 532 -2.90 10.81 38.96
CA ILE A 532 -2.23 10.03 39.99
C ILE A 532 -0.93 10.76 40.25
N ALA A 533 -0.98 11.61 41.28
CA ALA A 533 0.20 12.10 41.97
C ALA A 533 0.80 10.91 42.75
N THR A 534 2.06 10.81 42.66
CA THR A 534 3.18 10.23 43.40
C THR A 534 3.98 9.23 42.65
#